data_18e49f3c3e1d8e326817ac1db53cdd20
#
_entry.id   18e49f3c3e1d8e326817ac1db53cdd20
#
_cell.length_a   1.000
_cell.length_b   1.000
_cell.length_c   1.000
_cell.angle_alpha   90.00
_cell.angle_beta   90.00
_cell.angle_gamma   90.00
#
_symmetry.space_group_name_H-M   'P 1'
#
loop_
_entity.id
_entity.type
_entity.pdbx_description
1 polymer ?
#
loop_
_entity_poly.entity_id
_entity_poly.type
_entity_poly.pdbx_seq_one_letter_code
_entity_poly.pdbx_strand_id
1 'polypeptide(L)'
;MSQVEVDKIIPQSGTTLTVGDSGDTVTFTSGANLSVDGTIKLDGNYPTGTENVALGNTALDSVQSGGNYNVAIGSSSLTTLTTGDNNTAVGFESLKVNTANNNTAIGWCSMVANTTGASNTAIGLTSLDANTTGGDNVAVGVAALSANTTGDNNTAVGHRALIAATTANNNNALGRDAACSVTTGLQNIAIGNCALSTNTEAHNNVAVGFCALKASTTGTLNVAMGSFSMEANTTGSCNVALGYRALCDNTEGATNVGVGVCSLSINTTGSSNTAVGHIALCANTTGSCNIAVGKEALDSNTTGSSNVAVGTDALQGNTTANNNVAIGDDSQKTTSTGCCNVSIGTASLCTNSTGDNNTAVGAGALKANTAGTNTAVGHEAAVSNTTGTDVVAMGRHALCKNTTGVNNVAIGNNALFDNTTGSHSTAIGVGSLANATTGGDNTVVGRNAACNLTTGTNNYIFGSGADAVKDITTDNHQIVIGNNSNTHAYIKIDWTVTSDLRDKTEIKDVTHGLDFINQITPIEYKFKKSREDDTPHGTKKYGFSAQEILELEGENPVIINNQDADNLKLTSAHLIPVLVNAIKELKTRIEVLENE
;
A
#
# COMPACT_ATOMS: atom_id res chain seq x y z
N MET A 1 -34.61 5.75 90.16
CA MET A 1 -33.48 6.14 89.28
C MET A 1 -32.79 7.32 90.00
N SER A 2 -31.60 7.11 90.46
CA SER A 2 -30.75 8.18 90.98
C SER A 2 -30.01 8.84 89.84
N GLN A 3 -30.32 10.09 89.57
CA GLN A 3 -29.52 10.90 88.64
C GLN A 3 -28.32 11.45 89.40
N VAL A 4 -27.12 11.19 88.91
CA VAL A 4 -25.91 11.80 89.45
C VAL A 4 -25.47 12.86 88.45
N GLU A 5 -25.61 14.12 88.84
CA GLU A 5 -25.02 15.25 88.12
C GLU A 5 -23.58 15.44 88.63
N VAL A 6 -22.61 15.31 87.72
CA VAL A 6 -21.19 15.54 88.00
C VAL A 6 -20.60 16.46 86.95
N ASP A 7 -20.02 17.58 87.40
CA ASP A 7 -19.29 18.49 86.50
C ASP A 7 -18.05 17.91 85.90
N LYS A 8 -17.49 16.87 86.46
CA LYS A 8 -16.30 16.18 85.99
C LYS A 8 -16.17 14.78 86.61
N ILE A 9 -16.02 13.77 85.77
CA ILE A 9 -15.68 12.40 86.21
C ILE A 9 -14.16 12.20 85.96
N ILE A 10 -13.41 12.01 87.04
CA ILE A 10 -11.98 11.76 86.99
C ILE A 10 -11.70 10.34 87.58
N PRO A 11 -10.98 9.46 86.92
CA PRO A 11 -10.61 8.16 87.50
C PRO A 11 -9.77 8.36 88.73
N GLN A 12 -10.06 7.60 89.85
CA GLN A 12 -9.38 7.70 91.12
C GLN A 12 -8.02 7.05 91.12
N SER A 13 -7.79 6.11 90.27
CA SER A 13 -6.48 5.50 90.03
C SER A 13 -6.52 4.73 88.70
N GLY A 14 -5.50 4.88 87.89
CA GLY A 14 -5.41 4.21 86.60
C GLY A 14 -5.87 5.09 85.42
N THR A 15 -5.68 4.60 84.21
CA THR A 15 -5.93 5.30 82.93
C THR A 15 -7.27 5.02 82.34
N THR A 16 -8.18 4.26 82.98
CA THR A 16 -9.47 3.84 82.38
C THR A 16 -10.62 4.31 83.24
N LEU A 17 -11.58 5.03 82.63
CA LEU A 17 -12.89 5.30 83.17
C LEU A 17 -13.90 4.34 82.52
N THR A 18 -14.50 3.42 83.31
CA THR A 18 -15.55 2.53 82.82
C THR A 18 -16.93 3.14 83.13
N VAL A 19 -17.76 3.35 82.11
CA VAL A 19 -19.13 3.83 82.28
C VAL A 19 -20.06 2.77 81.73
N GLY A 20 -20.83 2.10 82.62
CA GLY A 20 -21.75 0.99 82.28
C GLY A 20 -21.09 -0.38 82.36
N ASP A 21 -21.87 -1.43 82.58
CA ASP A 21 -21.47 -2.84 82.52
C ASP A 21 -21.78 -3.45 81.14
N SER A 22 -21.35 -4.71 80.93
CA SER A 22 -21.64 -5.44 79.69
C SER A 22 -23.16 -5.49 79.41
N GLY A 23 -23.59 -4.88 78.28
CA GLY A 23 -24.97 -4.74 77.87
C GLY A 23 -25.65 -3.40 78.20
N ASP A 24 -24.94 -2.50 78.90
CA ASP A 24 -25.45 -1.18 79.18
C ASP A 24 -25.27 -0.23 77.99
N THR A 25 -26.25 0.66 77.81
CA THR A 25 -26.18 1.70 76.79
C THR A 25 -25.85 3.04 77.41
N VAL A 26 -24.78 3.71 76.95
CA VAL A 26 -24.49 5.11 77.28
C VAL A 26 -25.20 5.99 76.28
N THR A 27 -26.29 6.66 76.69
CA THR A 27 -27.06 7.56 75.83
C THR A 27 -26.71 9.03 76.08
N PHE A 28 -26.27 9.71 75.05
CA PHE A 28 -26.14 11.18 75.09
C PHE A 28 -27.46 11.83 74.68
N THR A 29 -27.93 12.81 75.43
CA THR A 29 -29.15 13.52 75.10
C THR A 29 -28.97 14.33 73.80
N SER A 30 -30.10 14.61 73.11
CA SER A 30 -30.10 15.42 71.90
C SER A 30 -29.36 16.75 72.12
N GLY A 31 -28.35 17.03 71.28
CA GLY A 31 -27.50 18.21 71.39
C GLY A 31 -26.21 18.05 72.21
N ALA A 32 -26.00 16.89 72.85
CA ALA A 32 -24.72 16.59 73.53
C ALA A 32 -23.69 16.06 72.54
N ASN A 33 -22.44 16.51 72.64
CA ASN A 33 -21.32 16.05 71.81
C ASN A 33 -20.36 15.19 72.63
N LEU A 34 -19.92 14.08 72.09
CA LEU A 34 -18.74 13.34 72.62
C LEU A 34 -17.49 13.98 72.01
N SER A 35 -16.70 14.69 72.82
CA SER A 35 -15.39 15.21 72.44
C SER A 35 -14.31 14.30 73.00
N VAL A 36 -13.51 13.68 72.15
CA VAL A 36 -12.41 12.78 72.52
C VAL A 36 -11.10 13.36 72.00
N ASP A 37 -10.21 13.66 72.94
CA ASP A 37 -8.87 14.16 72.63
C ASP A 37 -7.91 12.98 72.45
N GLY A 38 -8.22 12.13 71.47
CA GLY A 38 -7.52 10.88 71.23
C GLY A 38 -8.29 9.93 70.29
N THR A 39 -7.94 8.67 70.27
CA THR A 39 -8.59 7.64 69.44
C THR A 39 -9.87 7.12 70.10
N ILE A 40 -10.99 7.13 69.36
CA ILE A 40 -12.20 6.42 69.75
C ILE A 40 -11.99 4.95 69.33
N LYS A 41 -11.85 4.04 70.31
CA LYS A 41 -11.87 2.59 70.10
C LYS A 41 -13.29 2.08 70.30
N LEU A 42 -13.84 1.44 69.29
CA LEU A 42 -15.07 0.69 69.38
C LEU A 42 -14.73 -0.82 69.47
N ASP A 43 -14.27 -1.22 70.73
CA ASP A 43 -13.92 -2.60 71.08
C ASP A 43 -15.09 -3.26 71.79
N GLY A 44 -16.03 -3.81 71.12
CA GLY A 44 -17.18 -4.41 71.78
C GLY A 44 -17.68 -5.66 71.05
N ASN A 45 -18.34 -6.55 71.78
CA ASN A 45 -19.04 -7.67 71.17
C ASN A 45 -20.37 -7.24 70.49
N TYR A 46 -20.51 -5.97 70.13
CA TYR A 46 -21.59 -5.44 69.31
C TYR A 46 -21.01 -4.53 68.18
N PRO A 47 -21.28 -4.89 66.97
CA PRO A 47 -21.96 -6.11 66.53
C PRO A 47 -21.16 -7.35 66.93
N THR A 48 -21.80 -8.52 67.09
CA THR A 48 -21.12 -9.79 67.40
C THR A 48 -20.07 -10.12 66.30
N GLY A 49 -19.02 -10.82 66.66
CA GLY A 49 -17.84 -11.08 65.78
C GLY A 49 -16.63 -10.27 66.21
N THR A 50 -15.49 -10.46 65.51
CA THR A 50 -14.22 -9.86 65.86
C THR A 50 -13.95 -8.63 64.99
N GLU A 51 -13.57 -7.51 65.62
CA GLU A 51 -13.07 -6.30 64.94
C GLU A 51 -14.09 -5.67 63.96
N ASN A 52 -15.39 -5.67 64.28
CA ASN A 52 -16.44 -5.01 63.55
C ASN A 52 -16.68 -3.56 63.96
N VAL A 53 -17.02 -2.68 63.01
CA VAL A 53 -17.42 -1.29 63.29
C VAL A 53 -18.84 -1.06 62.77
N ALA A 54 -19.78 -0.62 63.62
CA ALA A 54 -21.14 -0.29 63.26
C ALA A 54 -21.55 1.09 63.75
N LEU A 55 -21.91 2.02 62.83
CA LEU A 55 -22.38 3.37 63.12
C LEU A 55 -23.62 3.69 62.29
N GLY A 56 -24.78 3.71 62.86
CA GLY A 56 -26.05 4.01 62.18
C GLY A 56 -27.20 3.14 62.66
N ASN A 57 -28.44 3.59 62.38
CA ASN A 57 -29.64 2.81 62.74
C ASN A 57 -29.68 1.49 61.91
N THR A 58 -29.78 0.36 62.60
CA THR A 58 -29.76 -0.99 62.02
C THR A 58 -28.51 -1.35 61.22
N ALA A 59 -27.37 -0.68 61.46
CA ALA A 59 -26.12 -1.02 60.84
C ALA A 59 -25.57 -2.32 61.48
N LEU A 60 -25.29 -3.33 60.64
CA LEU A 60 -24.76 -4.66 61.02
C LEU A 60 -25.56 -5.43 62.09
N ASP A 61 -26.90 -5.22 62.11
CA ASP A 61 -27.81 -5.78 63.16
C ASP A 61 -27.89 -7.30 63.15
N SER A 62 -27.69 -7.97 62.05
CA SER A 62 -27.89 -9.43 61.87
C SER A 62 -26.62 -10.25 62.03
N VAL A 63 -25.45 -9.61 62.28
CA VAL A 63 -24.15 -10.32 62.33
C VAL A 63 -24.12 -11.34 63.49
N GLN A 64 -23.64 -12.53 63.19
CA GLN A 64 -23.46 -13.65 64.13
C GLN A 64 -21.97 -13.90 64.44
N SER A 65 -21.70 -14.84 65.35
CA SER A 65 -20.33 -15.26 65.60
C SER A 65 -19.75 -15.89 64.31
N GLY A 66 -18.80 -15.24 63.71
CA GLY A 66 -18.19 -15.64 62.44
C GLY A 66 -18.18 -14.55 61.40
N GLY A 67 -19.00 -13.49 61.55
CA GLY A 67 -18.89 -12.28 60.71
C GLY A 67 -17.85 -11.33 61.31
N ASN A 68 -16.64 -11.23 60.70
CA ASN A 68 -15.49 -10.50 61.24
C ASN A 68 -14.98 -9.44 60.32
N TYR A 69 -14.27 -8.44 60.86
CA TYR A 69 -13.58 -7.40 60.09
C TYR A 69 -14.49 -6.55 59.18
N ASN A 70 -15.75 -6.32 59.58
CA ASN A 70 -16.70 -5.59 58.82
C ASN A 70 -16.82 -4.13 59.29
N VAL A 71 -16.95 -3.18 58.38
CA VAL A 71 -17.21 -1.78 58.66
C VAL A 71 -18.57 -1.37 58.06
N ALA A 72 -19.53 -0.98 58.89
CA ALA A 72 -20.85 -0.52 58.52
C ALA A 72 -21.13 0.89 59.06
N ILE A 73 -21.13 1.88 58.22
CA ILE A 73 -21.40 3.29 58.56
C ILE A 73 -22.55 3.84 57.74
N GLY A 74 -23.69 4.05 58.36
CA GLY A 74 -24.91 4.53 57.71
C GLY A 74 -26.14 3.71 58.11
N SER A 75 -27.33 4.33 58.07
CA SER A 75 -28.56 3.63 58.35
C SER A 75 -28.78 2.46 57.38
N SER A 76 -29.10 1.30 57.91
CA SER A 76 -29.34 0.04 57.19
C SER A 76 -28.15 -0.45 56.34
N SER A 77 -26.91 -0.06 56.66
CA SER A 77 -25.71 -0.65 56.03
C SER A 77 -25.43 -2.06 56.60
N LEU A 78 -25.15 -3.03 55.71
CA LEU A 78 -24.88 -4.46 56.05
C LEU A 78 -25.96 -5.09 57.02
N THR A 79 -27.22 -4.69 56.90
CA THR A 79 -28.26 -5.06 57.85
C THR A 79 -28.46 -6.58 57.92
N THR A 80 -28.39 -7.28 56.81
CA THR A 80 -28.67 -8.75 56.74
C THR A 80 -27.39 -9.61 56.85
N LEU A 81 -26.21 -9.02 57.00
CA LEU A 81 -24.98 -9.79 57.07
C LEU A 81 -24.96 -10.66 58.33
N THR A 82 -24.78 -11.99 58.12
CA THR A 82 -24.71 -12.95 59.23
C THR A 82 -23.31 -13.44 59.53
N THR A 83 -22.64 -13.99 58.54
CA THR A 83 -21.32 -14.63 58.69
C THR A 83 -20.26 -14.14 57.69
N GLY A 84 -20.57 -13.15 56.83
CA GLY A 84 -19.61 -12.63 55.86
C GLY A 84 -18.51 -11.81 56.53
N ASP A 85 -17.28 -11.89 56.02
CA ASP A 85 -16.09 -11.25 56.51
C ASP A 85 -15.57 -10.14 55.55
N ASN A 86 -14.78 -9.21 56.14
CA ASN A 86 -14.01 -8.22 55.38
C ASN A 86 -14.87 -7.30 54.47
N ASN A 87 -16.08 -6.93 54.88
CA ASN A 87 -16.90 -6.02 54.14
C ASN A 87 -16.79 -4.58 54.66
N THR A 88 -16.77 -3.61 53.75
CA THR A 88 -16.83 -2.19 54.07
C THR A 88 -18.05 -1.54 53.43
N ALA A 89 -18.99 -1.07 54.24
CA ALA A 89 -20.21 -0.42 53.79
C ALA A 89 -20.34 0.99 54.39
N VAL A 90 -20.25 2.01 53.59
CA VAL A 90 -20.38 3.42 54.04
C VAL A 90 -21.45 4.12 53.22
N GLY A 91 -22.59 4.45 53.85
CA GLY A 91 -23.72 5.09 53.18
C GLY A 91 -25.05 4.45 53.59
N PHE A 92 -26.15 5.18 53.34
CA PHE A 92 -27.52 4.70 53.55
C PHE A 92 -27.77 3.46 52.65
N GLU A 93 -28.21 2.34 53.25
CA GLU A 93 -28.53 1.06 52.61
C GLU A 93 -27.36 0.45 51.78
N SER A 94 -26.11 0.83 52.00
CA SER A 94 -24.99 0.20 51.31
C SER A 94 -24.84 -1.26 51.77
N LEU A 95 -24.69 -2.20 50.82
CA LEU A 95 -24.63 -3.67 51.08
C LEU A 95 -25.77 -4.19 51.96
N LYS A 96 -26.95 -3.63 51.87
CA LYS A 96 -28.06 -3.90 52.77
C LYS A 96 -28.40 -5.37 52.92
N VAL A 97 -28.44 -6.15 51.81
CA VAL A 97 -28.82 -7.57 51.82
C VAL A 97 -27.65 -8.51 51.63
N ASN A 98 -26.42 -8.07 51.78
CA ASN A 98 -25.21 -8.82 51.54
C ASN A 98 -25.01 -9.98 52.56
N THR A 99 -24.62 -11.15 52.07
CA THR A 99 -24.20 -12.29 52.89
C THR A 99 -22.76 -12.76 52.54
N ALA A 100 -22.14 -12.15 51.54
CA ALA A 100 -20.85 -12.52 50.99
C ALA A 100 -19.67 -11.78 51.67
N ASN A 101 -18.45 -12.16 51.29
CA ASN A 101 -17.21 -11.62 51.80
C ASN A 101 -16.53 -10.61 50.87
N ASN A 102 -15.62 -9.84 51.42
CA ASN A 102 -14.65 -9.03 50.69
C ASN A 102 -15.28 -7.93 49.81
N ASN A 103 -16.41 -7.40 50.16
CA ASN A 103 -17.07 -6.33 49.40
C ASN A 103 -16.77 -4.95 49.99
N THR A 104 -16.53 -3.97 49.15
CA THR A 104 -16.42 -2.55 49.52
C THR A 104 -17.51 -1.73 48.82
N ALA A 105 -18.43 -1.14 49.59
CA ALA A 105 -19.50 -0.27 49.07
C ALA A 105 -19.50 1.06 49.77
N ILE A 106 -19.28 2.15 49.02
CA ILE A 106 -19.25 3.53 49.56
C ILE A 106 -20.19 4.38 48.70
N GLY A 107 -21.32 4.79 49.28
CA GLY A 107 -22.33 5.61 48.60
C GLY A 107 -23.74 5.24 49.02
N TRP A 108 -24.70 6.12 48.70
CA TRP A 108 -26.13 5.90 48.91
C TRP A 108 -26.59 4.72 48.01
N CYS A 109 -27.18 3.65 48.58
CA CYS A 109 -27.62 2.43 47.92
C CYS A 109 -26.57 1.75 47.04
N SER A 110 -25.29 1.90 47.36
CA SER A 110 -24.22 1.18 46.68
C SER A 110 -24.31 -0.33 46.99
N MET A 111 -24.37 -1.19 45.98
CA MET A 111 -24.57 -2.65 46.10
C MET A 111 -25.77 -3.05 46.98
N VAL A 112 -26.85 -2.29 46.96
CA VAL A 112 -27.99 -2.52 47.86
C VAL A 112 -28.63 -3.90 47.70
N ALA A 113 -28.64 -4.47 46.48
CA ALA A 113 -29.20 -5.79 46.15
C ALA A 113 -28.22 -6.97 46.21
N ASN A 114 -26.93 -6.72 46.54
CA ASN A 114 -25.93 -7.78 46.55
C ASN A 114 -26.25 -8.84 47.59
N THR A 115 -26.38 -10.11 47.16
CA THR A 115 -26.66 -11.23 48.07
C THR A 115 -25.40 -12.08 48.30
N THR A 116 -24.95 -12.81 47.32
CA THR A 116 -23.82 -13.75 47.40
C THR A 116 -22.60 -13.33 46.55
N GLY A 117 -22.68 -12.23 45.80
CA GLY A 117 -21.55 -11.69 45.06
C GLY A 117 -20.42 -11.26 45.97
N ALA A 118 -19.20 -11.77 45.76
CA ALA A 118 -18.04 -11.51 46.57
C ALA A 118 -16.97 -10.67 45.85
N SER A 119 -16.06 -10.07 46.60
CA SER A 119 -14.89 -9.35 46.10
C SER A 119 -15.24 -8.16 45.17
N ASN A 120 -16.36 -7.53 45.40
CA ASN A 120 -16.78 -6.35 44.61
C ASN A 120 -16.34 -5.05 45.28
N THR A 121 -15.99 -4.06 44.48
CA THR A 121 -15.74 -2.69 44.93
C THR A 121 -16.72 -1.74 44.22
N ALA A 122 -17.60 -1.07 44.98
CA ALA A 122 -18.56 -0.12 44.48
C ALA A 122 -18.48 1.23 45.22
N ILE A 123 -18.09 2.29 44.53
CA ILE A 123 -17.91 3.62 45.09
C ILE A 123 -18.72 4.63 44.27
N GLY A 124 -19.79 5.15 44.85
CA GLY A 124 -20.68 6.13 44.20
C GLY A 124 -22.15 5.89 44.49
N LEU A 125 -22.98 6.90 44.23
CA LEU A 125 -24.42 6.79 44.31
C LEU A 125 -24.92 5.69 43.36
N THR A 126 -25.67 4.69 43.84
CA THR A 126 -26.23 3.56 43.08
C THR A 126 -25.19 2.85 42.20
N SER A 127 -23.93 2.75 42.63
CA SER A 127 -22.94 1.92 41.96
C SER A 127 -23.22 0.45 42.28
N LEU A 128 -23.27 -0.40 41.23
CA LEU A 128 -23.50 -1.84 41.33
C LEU A 128 -24.78 -2.22 42.14
N ASP A 129 -25.79 -1.34 42.12
CA ASP A 129 -26.96 -1.45 43.03
C ASP A 129 -27.89 -2.65 42.76
N ALA A 130 -27.98 -3.11 41.49
CA ALA A 130 -28.77 -4.29 41.14
C ALA A 130 -28.00 -5.62 41.26
N ASN A 131 -26.72 -5.63 41.60
CA ASN A 131 -25.90 -6.86 41.67
C ASN A 131 -26.50 -7.83 42.69
N THR A 132 -26.63 -9.09 42.28
CA THR A 132 -27.10 -10.15 43.17
C THR A 132 -26.01 -11.16 43.48
N THR A 133 -25.44 -11.78 42.46
CA THR A 133 -24.44 -12.85 42.60
C THR A 133 -23.11 -12.58 41.90
N GLY A 134 -23.03 -11.53 41.05
CA GLY A 134 -21.80 -11.19 40.34
C GLY A 134 -20.64 -10.86 41.28
N GLY A 135 -19.46 -11.42 41.00
CA GLY A 135 -18.24 -11.25 41.77
C GLY A 135 -17.11 -10.56 41.01
N ASP A 136 -16.09 -10.13 41.77
CA ASP A 136 -14.85 -9.54 41.25
C ASP A 136 -15.07 -8.29 40.36
N ASN A 137 -16.12 -7.49 40.64
CA ASN A 137 -16.43 -6.28 39.90
C ASN A 137 -15.90 -5.01 40.58
N VAL A 138 -15.44 -4.05 39.82
CA VAL A 138 -15.06 -2.70 40.27
C VAL A 138 -15.98 -1.66 39.63
N ALA A 139 -16.78 -0.97 40.44
CA ALA A 139 -17.69 0.09 40.00
C ALA A 139 -17.39 1.41 40.74
N VAL A 140 -16.78 2.38 40.10
CA VAL A 140 -16.42 3.68 40.68
C VAL A 140 -17.08 4.80 39.89
N GLY A 141 -18.09 5.43 40.47
CA GLY A 141 -18.85 6.52 39.84
C GLY A 141 -20.35 6.38 40.05
N VAL A 142 -21.09 7.48 39.85
CA VAL A 142 -22.55 7.47 39.96
C VAL A 142 -23.12 6.51 38.90
N ALA A 143 -23.95 5.55 39.33
CA ALA A 143 -24.59 4.53 38.49
C ALA A 143 -23.61 3.69 37.63
N ALA A 144 -22.35 3.52 38.05
CA ALA A 144 -21.44 2.59 37.41
C ALA A 144 -21.92 1.14 37.66
N LEU A 145 -22.03 0.31 36.59
CA LEU A 145 -22.53 -1.08 36.64
C LEU A 145 -23.89 -1.26 37.34
N SER A 146 -24.73 -0.22 37.30
CA SER A 146 -25.96 -0.22 38.11
C SER A 146 -26.93 -1.35 37.75
N ALA A 147 -27.06 -1.76 36.49
CA ALA A 147 -27.93 -2.87 36.09
C ALA A 147 -27.32 -4.27 36.23
N ASN A 148 -26.05 -4.42 36.67
CA ASN A 148 -25.42 -5.72 36.77
C ASN A 148 -26.15 -6.63 37.77
N THR A 149 -26.48 -7.82 37.33
CA THR A 149 -27.13 -8.81 38.23
C THR A 149 -26.21 -9.99 38.56
N THR A 150 -25.60 -10.58 37.57
CA THR A 150 -24.78 -11.78 37.69
C THR A 150 -23.41 -11.71 36.97
N GLY A 151 -23.13 -10.60 36.30
CA GLY A 151 -21.86 -10.42 35.55
C GLY A 151 -20.65 -10.33 36.48
N ASP A 152 -19.55 -10.99 36.09
CA ASP A 152 -18.31 -11.08 36.83
C ASP A 152 -17.15 -10.35 36.14
N ASN A 153 -16.13 -9.98 36.94
CA ASN A 153 -14.86 -9.45 36.43
C ASN A 153 -14.98 -8.19 35.57
N ASN A 154 -15.94 -7.33 35.85
CA ASN A 154 -16.09 -6.05 35.14
C ASN A 154 -15.43 -4.91 35.91
N THR A 155 -14.76 -4.02 35.19
CA THR A 155 -14.22 -2.76 35.73
C THR A 155 -14.96 -1.57 35.10
N ALA A 156 -15.72 -0.81 35.88
CA ALA A 156 -16.44 0.38 35.44
C ALA A 156 -16.00 1.58 36.26
N VAL A 157 -15.30 2.53 35.68
CA VAL A 157 -14.85 3.76 36.34
C VAL A 157 -15.35 4.98 35.56
N GLY A 158 -16.30 5.69 36.12
CA GLY A 158 -16.92 6.86 35.50
C GLY A 158 -18.43 6.89 35.69
N HIS A 159 -19.02 8.08 35.54
CA HIS A 159 -20.49 8.25 35.58
C HIS A 159 -21.11 7.38 34.46
N ARG A 160 -22.04 6.46 34.84
CA ARG A 160 -22.76 5.56 33.95
C ARG A 160 -21.87 4.62 33.10
N ALA A 161 -20.63 4.35 33.49
CA ALA A 161 -19.82 3.33 32.85
C ALA A 161 -20.50 1.96 33.01
N LEU A 162 -20.66 1.19 31.91
CA LEU A 162 -21.35 -0.13 31.89
C LEU A 162 -22.73 -0.14 32.57
N ILE A 163 -23.45 0.97 32.55
CA ILE A 163 -24.71 1.09 33.31
C ILE A 163 -25.76 0.03 32.93
N ALA A 164 -25.83 -0.40 31.68
CA ALA A 164 -26.83 -1.37 31.19
C ALA A 164 -26.35 -2.84 31.27
N ALA A 165 -25.13 -3.10 31.69
CA ALA A 165 -24.58 -4.45 31.76
C ALA A 165 -25.36 -5.29 32.79
N THR A 166 -25.99 -6.38 32.32
CA THR A 166 -26.79 -7.27 33.20
C THR A 166 -26.05 -8.55 33.55
N THR A 167 -25.59 -9.28 32.55
CA THR A 167 -24.88 -10.55 32.69
C THR A 167 -23.53 -10.55 31.97
N ALA A 168 -23.10 -9.40 31.49
CA ALA A 168 -21.84 -9.21 30.77
C ALA A 168 -20.63 -9.46 31.68
N ASN A 169 -19.59 -10.12 31.15
CA ASN A 169 -18.38 -10.45 31.91
C ASN A 169 -17.11 -9.90 31.25
N ASN A 170 -16.09 -9.69 32.07
CA ASN A 170 -14.73 -9.33 31.63
C ASN A 170 -14.66 -8.03 30.80
N ASN A 171 -15.52 -7.06 31.06
CA ASN A 171 -15.49 -5.76 30.39
C ASN A 171 -14.73 -4.74 31.24
N ASN A 172 -13.97 -3.88 30.58
CA ASN A 172 -13.25 -2.77 31.20
C ASN A 172 -13.73 -1.44 30.59
N ALA A 173 -14.41 -0.61 31.37
CA ALA A 173 -14.93 0.69 30.95
C ALA A 173 -14.36 1.81 31.85
N LEU A 174 -13.65 2.75 31.25
CA LEU A 174 -13.09 3.91 31.92
C LEU A 174 -13.49 5.19 31.18
N GLY A 175 -14.37 5.96 31.76
CA GLY A 175 -14.87 7.20 31.20
C GLY A 175 -16.37 7.39 31.41
N ARG A 176 -16.85 8.63 31.29
CA ARG A 176 -18.29 8.92 31.33
C ARG A 176 -18.99 8.24 30.14
N ASP A 177 -20.09 7.52 30.40
CA ASP A 177 -20.87 6.78 29.41
C ASP A 177 -20.05 5.76 28.58
N ALA A 178 -18.89 5.29 29.07
CA ALA A 178 -18.12 4.24 28.43
C ALA A 178 -18.89 2.92 28.48
N ALA A 179 -19.08 2.26 27.32
CA ALA A 179 -19.82 1.00 27.15
C ALA A 179 -21.23 1.01 27.81
N CYS A 180 -21.90 2.18 27.84
CA CYS A 180 -23.10 2.37 28.64
C CYS A 180 -24.32 1.57 28.17
N SER A 181 -24.36 1.06 26.92
CA SER A 181 -25.45 0.23 26.39
C SER A 181 -25.12 -1.26 26.36
N VAL A 182 -23.93 -1.68 26.76
CA VAL A 182 -23.55 -3.11 26.81
C VAL A 182 -24.48 -3.84 27.77
N THR A 183 -25.17 -4.87 27.28
CA THR A 183 -26.08 -5.71 28.08
C THR A 183 -25.45 -7.09 28.37
N THR A 184 -25.10 -7.81 27.34
CA THR A 184 -24.54 -9.18 27.40
C THR A 184 -23.16 -9.30 26.71
N GLY A 185 -22.66 -8.24 26.07
CA GLY A 185 -21.36 -8.21 25.41
C GLY A 185 -20.21 -8.55 26.38
N LEU A 186 -19.22 -9.34 25.92
CA LEU A 186 -18.14 -9.87 26.74
C LEU A 186 -16.78 -9.34 26.27
N GLN A 187 -15.83 -9.24 27.20
CA GLN A 187 -14.41 -9.02 26.87
C GLN A 187 -14.15 -7.73 26.06
N ASN A 188 -14.88 -6.65 26.34
CA ASN A 188 -14.68 -5.36 25.70
C ASN A 188 -13.82 -4.45 26.57
N ILE A 189 -13.02 -3.61 25.93
CA ILE A 189 -12.25 -2.52 26.55
C ILE A 189 -12.77 -1.19 25.98
N ALA A 190 -13.33 -0.34 26.82
CA ALA A 190 -13.83 0.99 26.46
C ALA A 190 -13.18 2.06 27.36
N ILE A 191 -12.24 2.80 26.81
CA ILE A 191 -11.51 3.85 27.54
C ILE A 191 -11.73 5.20 26.85
N GLY A 192 -12.47 6.09 27.46
CA GLY A 192 -12.82 7.40 26.92
C GLY A 192 -14.28 7.73 27.09
N ASN A 193 -14.62 9.02 27.04
CA ASN A 193 -16.01 9.45 27.07
C ASN A 193 -16.75 8.90 25.85
N CYS A 194 -17.90 8.25 26.05
CA CYS A 194 -18.73 7.60 25.03
C CYS A 194 -18.00 6.55 24.16
N ALA A 195 -16.86 6.00 24.59
CA ALA A 195 -16.25 4.88 23.90
C ALA A 195 -17.21 3.66 23.97
N LEU A 196 -17.45 3.00 22.83
CA LEU A 196 -18.31 1.81 22.70
C LEU A 196 -19.73 1.98 23.27
N SER A 197 -20.27 3.21 23.23
CA SER A 197 -21.47 3.56 24.02
C SER A 197 -22.77 2.93 23.52
N THR A 198 -22.91 2.53 22.25
CA THR A 198 -24.13 1.88 21.72
C THR A 198 -24.01 0.37 21.56
N ASN A 199 -22.87 -0.22 21.90
CA ASN A 199 -22.69 -1.67 21.85
C ASN A 199 -23.65 -2.36 22.82
N THR A 200 -24.36 -3.36 22.34
CA THR A 200 -25.29 -4.17 23.16
C THR A 200 -24.76 -5.57 23.43
N GLU A 201 -24.41 -6.29 22.40
CA GLU A 201 -24.08 -7.71 22.46
C GLU A 201 -22.68 -8.06 21.89
N ALA A 202 -22.01 -7.10 21.21
CA ALA A 202 -20.72 -7.38 20.58
C ALA A 202 -19.60 -7.69 21.59
N HIS A 203 -18.66 -8.52 21.17
CA HIS A 203 -17.59 -9.06 22.01
C HIS A 203 -16.20 -8.70 21.47
N ASN A 204 -15.20 -8.74 22.36
CA ASN A 204 -13.79 -8.63 22.01
C ASN A 204 -13.42 -7.34 21.26
N ASN A 205 -14.03 -6.21 21.59
CA ASN A 205 -13.69 -4.92 21.02
C ASN A 205 -12.77 -4.14 21.95
N VAL A 206 -11.82 -3.40 21.36
CA VAL A 206 -10.97 -2.44 22.06
C VAL A 206 -11.28 -1.04 21.51
N ALA A 207 -11.83 -0.17 22.35
CA ALA A 207 -12.14 1.21 22.03
C ALA A 207 -11.42 2.16 22.99
N VAL A 208 -10.41 2.88 22.51
CA VAL A 208 -9.62 3.82 23.31
C VAL A 208 -9.63 5.20 22.65
N GLY A 209 -10.33 6.14 23.24
CA GLY A 209 -10.45 7.51 22.73
C GLY A 209 -11.87 8.06 22.89
N PHE A 210 -11.99 9.37 22.76
CA PHE A 210 -13.31 10.04 22.75
C PHE A 210 -14.14 9.52 21.57
N CYS A 211 -15.34 8.98 21.85
CA CYS A 211 -16.25 8.41 20.85
C CYS A 211 -15.66 7.31 19.95
N ALA A 212 -14.61 6.61 20.39
CA ALA A 212 -14.09 5.45 19.66
C ALA A 212 -15.15 4.32 19.62
N LEU A 213 -15.40 3.71 18.44
CA LEU A 213 -16.44 2.67 18.24
C LEU A 213 -17.81 3.02 18.78
N LYS A 214 -18.17 4.30 18.79
CA LYS A 214 -19.38 4.78 19.44
C LYS A 214 -20.66 4.10 18.94
N ALA A 215 -20.83 3.97 17.62
CA ALA A 215 -22.05 3.43 16.98
C ALA A 215 -22.05 1.89 16.84
N SER A 216 -21.03 1.18 17.32
CA SER A 216 -20.95 -0.29 17.20
C SER A 216 -22.13 -0.95 17.91
N THR A 217 -22.84 -1.83 17.18
CA THR A 217 -23.95 -2.59 17.74
C THR A 217 -23.61 -4.06 17.92
N THR A 218 -23.27 -4.74 16.83
CA THR A 218 -22.95 -6.17 16.80
C THR A 218 -21.56 -6.50 16.24
N GLY A 219 -20.81 -5.49 15.75
CA GLY A 219 -19.45 -5.68 15.25
C GLY A 219 -18.49 -6.19 16.32
N THR A 220 -17.74 -7.25 16.04
CA THR A 220 -16.82 -7.92 16.97
C THR A 220 -15.37 -7.83 16.53
N LEU A 221 -14.44 -8.08 17.46
CA LEU A 221 -13.01 -8.17 17.17
C LEU A 221 -12.41 -6.90 16.53
N ASN A 222 -12.93 -5.72 16.88
CA ASN A 222 -12.43 -4.46 16.39
C ASN A 222 -11.46 -3.81 17.39
N VAL A 223 -10.42 -3.16 16.85
CA VAL A 223 -9.49 -2.34 17.63
C VAL A 223 -9.55 -0.91 17.13
N ALA A 224 -10.06 0.01 17.94
CA ALA A 224 -10.16 1.42 17.65
C ALA A 224 -9.38 2.23 18.70
N MET A 225 -8.30 2.86 18.30
CA MET A 225 -7.46 3.70 19.18
C MET A 225 -7.27 5.08 18.57
N GLY A 226 -7.91 6.07 19.16
CA GLY A 226 -7.92 7.46 18.71
C GLY A 226 -9.32 8.06 18.82
N SER A 227 -9.41 9.39 19.00
CA SER A 227 -10.69 10.08 19.01
C SER A 227 -11.42 9.89 17.69
N PHE A 228 -12.70 9.53 17.76
CA PHE A 228 -13.57 9.26 16.60
C PHE A 228 -13.08 8.12 15.67
N SER A 229 -12.17 7.25 16.14
CA SER A 229 -11.80 6.05 15.37
C SER A 229 -12.99 5.09 15.29
N MET A 230 -13.34 4.63 14.09
CA MET A 230 -14.52 3.78 13.82
C MET A 230 -15.82 4.28 14.47
N GLU A 231 -16.01 5.62 14.53
CA GLU A 231 -17.18 6.20 15.24
C GLU A 231 -18.51 5.65 14.71
N ALA A 232 -18.66 5.52 13.38
CA ALA A 232 -19.89 5.08 12.72
C ALA A 232 -20.01 3.56 12.52
N ASN A 233 -19.00 2.76 12.94
CA ASN A 233 -19.05 1.31 12.73
C ASN A 233 -20.25 0.69 13.41
N THR A 234 -21.08 -0.03 12.64
CA THR A 234 -22.29 -0.70 13.19
C THR A 234 -22.08 -2.21 13.32
N THR A 235 -21.86 -2.89 12.21
CA THR A 235 -21.76 -4.36 12.14
C THR A 235 -20.39 -4.84 11.66
N GLY A 236 -19.54 -3.93 11.13
CA GLY A 236 -18.20 -4.26 10.65
C GLY A 236 -17.35 -4.94 11.74
N SER A 237 -16.64 -6.00 11.38
CA SER A 237 -15.87 -6.83 12.31
C SER A 237 -14.42 -7.01 11.85
N CYS A 238 -13.54 -7.36 12.80
CA CYS A 238 -12.13 -7.62 12.52
C CYS A 238 -11.39 -6.41 11.93
N ASN A 239 -11.76 -5.19 12.28
CA ASN A 239 -11.11 -3.97 11.82
C ASN A 239 -10.09 -3.45 12.84
N VAL A 240 -9.02 -2.84 12.34
CA VAL A 240 -8.01 -2.13 13.15
C VAL A 240 -7.95 -0.67 12.71
N ALA A 241 -8.24 0.25 13.62
CA ALA A 241 -8.19 1.70 13.40
C ALA A 241 -7.30 2.37 14.46
N LEU A 242 -6.14 2.84 14.05
CA LEU A 242 -5.18 3.52 14.92
C LEU A 242 -4.95 4.95 14.43
N GLY A 243 -5.54 5.94 15.06
CA GLY A 243 -5.38 7.35 14.73
C GLY A 243 -6.68 8.15 14.83
N TYR A 244 -6.56 9.47 14.87
CA TYR A 244 -7.70 10.38 14.83
C TYR A 244 -8.52 10.13 13.55
N ARG A 245 -9.84 9.84 13.70
CA ARG A 245 -10.77 9.55 12.60
C ARG A 245 -10.33 8.42 11.65
N ALA A 246 -9.48 7.50 12.07
CA ALA A 246 -9.20 6.31 11.30
C ALA A 246 -10.48 5.46 11.17
N LEU A 247 -10.86 5.03 9.94
CA LEU A 247 -12.09 4.29 9.65
C LEU A 247 -13.36 4.93 10.25
N CYS A 248 -13.40 6.26 10.35
CA CYS A 248 -14.46 6.99 11.07
C CYS A 248 -15.87 6.60 10.61
N ASP A 249 -16.12 6.63 9.30
CA ASP A 249 -17.44 6.44 8.71
C ASP A 249 -17.69 4.97 8.26
N ASN A 250 -16.80 4.04 8.66
CA ASN A 250 -17.01 2.62 8.38
C ASN A 250 -18.32 2.14 9.03
N THR A 251 -19.20 1.52 8.26
CA THR A 251 -20.47 0.99 8.78
C THR A 251 -20.47 -0.53 8.86
N GLU A 252 -20.26 -1.19 7.74
CA GLU A 252 -20.34 -2.65 7.60
C GLU A 252 -19.02 -3.28 7.14
N GLY A 253 -18.08 -2.46 6.61
CA GLY A 253 -16.79 -2.93 6.11
C GLY A 253 -16.03 -3.74 7.15
N ALA A 254 -15.47 -4.89 6.73
CA ALA A 254 -14.78 -5.83 7.61
C ALA A 254 -13.31 -6.04 7.20
N THR A 255 -12.51 -6.50 8.14
CA THR A 255 -11.09 -6.85 7.90
C THR A 255 -10.23 -5.70 7.34
N ASN A 256 -10.58 -4.46 7.67
CA ASN A 256 -9.81 -3.29 7.27
C ASN A 256 -8.75 -2.92 8.31
N VAL A 257 -7.62 -2.43 7.86
CA VAL A 257 -6.55 -1.87 8.69
C VAL A 257 -6.33 -0.40 8.31
N GLY A 258 -6.65 0.51 9.22
CA GLY A 258 -6.41 1.94 9.08
C GLY A 258 -5.45 2.44 10.16
N VAL A 259 -4.24 2.81 9.79
CA VAL A 259 -3.21 3.34 10.70
C VAL A 259 -2.74 4.71 10.22
N GLY A 260 -3.11 5.74 10.94
CA GLY A 260 -2.81 7.13 10.60
C GLY A 260 -4.02 8.04 10.75
N VAL A 261 -3.77 9.35 10.81
CA VAL A 261 -4.83 10.36 10.85
C VAL A 261 -5.65 10.29 9.57
N CYS A 262 -6.97 10.15 9.69
CA CYS A 262 -7.92 10.07 8.59
C CYS A 262 -7.63 8.95 7.55
N SER A 263 -6.93 7.87 7.94
CA SER A 263 -6.80 6.70 7.08
C SER A 263 -8.15 5.99 6.94
N LEU A 264 -8.56 5.64 5.69
CA LEU A 264 -9.87 5.04 5.38
C LEU A 264 -11.07 5.78 6.01
N SER A 265 -11.00 7.10 6.16
CA SER A 265 -11.94 7.83 7.03
C SER A 265 -13.40 7.79 6.57
N ILE A 266 -13.67 7.73 5.26
CA ILE A 266 -15.04 7.68 4.73
C ILE A 266 -15.41 6.31 4.13
N ASN A 267 -14.64 5.25 4.45
CA ASN A 267 -15.00 3.89 4.07
C ASN A 267 -16.37 3.53 4.68
N THR A 268 -17.26 2.96 3.89
CA THR A 268 -18.58 2.51 4.38
C THR A 268 -18.69 1.00 4.43
N THR A 269 -18.65 0.34 3.29
CA THR A 269 -18.80 -1.12 3.14
C THR A 269 -17.58 -1.81 2.55
N GLY A 270 -16.58 -1.05 2.10
CA GLY A 270 -15.33 -1.60 1.58
C GLY A 270 -14.62 -2.49 2.61
N SER A 271 -14.13 -3.65 2.17
CA SER A 271 -13.55 -4.67 3.06
C SER A 271 -12.13 -5.07 2.62
N SER A 272 -11.37 -5.62 3.56
CA SER A 272 -10.01 -6.13 3.28
C SER A 272 -9.04 -5.06 2.75
N ASN A 273 -9.20 -3.81 3.17
CA ASN A 273 -8.30 -2.72 2.81
C ASN A 273 -7.22 -2.54 3.88
N THR A 274 -6.01 -2.22 3.47
CA THR A 274 -4.90 -1.82 4.34
C THR A 274 -4.46 -0.41 4.00
N ALA A 275 -4.62 0.52 4.92
CA ALA A 275 -4.22 1.92 4.77
C ALA A 275 -3.28 2.32 5.92
N VAL A 276 -2.04 2.63 5.60
CA VAL A 276 -1.02 3.05 6.57
C VAL A 276 -0.40 4.38 6.12
N GLY A 277 -0.72 5.44 6.81
CA GLY A 277 -0.26 6.80 6.50
C GLY A 277 -1.33 7.85 6.74
N HIS A 278 -0.90 9.11 6.76
CA HIS A 278 -1.81 10.26 6.83
C HIS A 278 -2.66 10.32 5.56
N ILE A 279 -3.98 10.30 5.71
CA ILE A 279 -4.97 10.38 4.62
C ILE A 279 -4.84 9.21 3.60
N ALA A 280 -4.16 8.11 3.94
CA ALA A 280 -4.10 6.96 3.06
C ALA A 280 -5.51 6.36 2.85
N LEU A 281 -5.89 6.16 1.59
CA LEU A 281 -7.19 5.60 1.15
C LEU A 281 -8.40 6.36 1.77
N CYS A 282 -8.25 7.67 1.98
CA CYS A 282 -9.21 8.48 2.74
C CYS A 282 -10.60 8.52 2.11
N ALA A 283 -10.70 8.69 0.78
CA ALA A 283 -11.96 8.82 0.05
C ALA A 283 -12.64 7.49 -0.29
N ASN A 284 -12.08 6.35 0.10
CA ASN A 284 -12.64 5.04 -0.22
C ASN A 284 -14.03 4.88 0.41
N THR A 285 -15.00 4.44 -0.39
CA THR A 285 -16.35 4.16 0.10
C THR A 285 -16.66 2.65 0.09
N THR A 286 -16.57 2.02 -1.07
CA THR A 286 -16.95 0.62 -1.29
C THR A 286 -15.81 -0.23 -1.88
N GLY A 287 -14.70 0.41 -2.31
CA GLY A 287 -13.52 -0.29 -2.83
C GLY A 287 -12.95 -1.29 -1.82
N SER A 288 -12.55 -2.46 -2.31
CA SER A 288 -12.08 -3.56 -1.46
C SER A 288 -10.72 -4.11 -1.91
N CYS A 289 -10.03 -4.79 -1.01
CA CYS A 289 -8.74 -5.43 -1.30
C CYS A 289 -7.64 -4.45 -1.75
N ASN A 290 -7.68 -3.19 -1.30
CA ASN A 290 -6.66 -2.20 -1.60
C ASN A 290 -5.57 -2.15 -0.52
N ILE A 291 -4.33 -1.93 -0.94
CA ILE A 291 -3.17 -1.69 -0.07
C ILE A 291 -2.64 -0.28 -0.35
N ALA A 292 -2.71 0.60 0.63
CA ALA A 292 -2.20 1.97 0.56
C ALA A 292 -1.22 2.22 1.71
N VAL A 293 0.06 2.35 1.40
CA VAL A 293 1.12 2.61 2.39
C VAL A 293 1.91 3.85 1.99
N GLY A 294 1.71 4.92 2.71
CA GLY A 294 2.31 6.24 2.43
C GLY A 294 1.33 7.37 2.69
N LYS A 295 1.87 8.57 2.82
CA LYS A 295 1.04 9.77 2.89
C LYS A 295 0.27 9.92 1.57
N GLU A 296 -1.05 10.14 1.65
CA GLU A 296 -1.93 10.37 0.50
C GLU A 296 -1.92 9.25 -0.56
N ALA A 297 -1.41 8.03 -0.21
CA ALA A 297 -1.51 6.87 -1.11
C ALA A 297 -2.99 6.51 -1.32
N LEU A 298 -3.45 6.40 -2.59
CA LEU A 298 -4.84 6.10 -2.97
C LEU A 298 -5.90 7.03 -2.32
N ASP A 299 -5.55 8.27 -1.99
CA ASP A 299 -6.43 9.12 -1.18
C ASP A 299 -7.78 9.40 -1.85
N SER A 300 -7.82 9.54 -3.17
CA SER A 300 -9.01 9.84 -3.96
C SER A 300 -9.82 8.60 -4.40
N ASN A 301 -9.36 7.39 -4.06
CA ASN A 301 -10.06 6.16 -4.46
C ASN A 301 -11.45 6.09 -3.82
N THR A 302 -12.48 5.84 -4.64
CA THR A 302 -13.87 5.69 -4.15
C THR A 302 -14.35 4.25 -4.20
N THR A 303 -14.31 3.62 -5.36
CA THR A 303 -14.83 2.27 -5.61
C THR A 303 -13.80 1.32 -6.20
N GLY A 304 -12.63 1.82 -6.59
CA GLY A 304 -11.53 1.00 -7.14
C GLY A 304 -11.09 -0.08 -6.17
N SER A 305 -10.81 -1.28 -6.69
CA SER A 305 -10.48 -2.47 -5.89
C SER A 305 -9.19 -3.14 -6.36
N SER A 306 -8.57 -3.91 -5.47
CA SER A 306 -7.36 -4.70 -5.79
C SER A 306 -6.17 -3.85 -6.25
N ASN A 307 -6.04 -2.64 -5.74
CA ASN A 307 -4.91 -1.75 -6.03
C ASN A 307 -3.85 -1.84 -4.93
N VAL A 308 -2.59 -1.75 -5.33
CA VAL A 308 -1.43 -1.66 -4.42
C VAL A 308 -0.73 -0.33 -4.65
N ALA A 309 -0.70 0.53 -3.65
CA ALA A 309 -0.01 1.81 -3.65
C ALA A 309 0.96 1.90 -2.48
N VAL A 310 2.25 2.00 -2.77
CA VAL A 310 3.30 2.12 -1.74
C VAL A 310 4.22 3.30 -2.09
N GLY A 311 4.14 4.36 -1.32
CA GLY A 311 4.87 5.61 -1.52
C GLY A 311 3.97 6.83 -1.29
N THR A 312 4.58 7.99 -1.07
CA THR A 312 3.85 9.26 -1.02
C THR A 312 3.16 9.50 -2.36
N ASP A 313 1.89 9.89 -2.32
CA ASP A 313 1.07 10.21 -3.50
C ASP A 313 0.97 9.08 -4.56
N ALA A 314 1.36 7.83 -4.20
CA ALA A 314 1.19 6.69 -5.10
C ALA A 314 -0.30 6.44 -5.38
N LEU A 315 -0.70 6.37 -6.67
CA LEU A 315 -2.10 6.26 -7.12
C LEU A 315 -3.04 7.31 -6.53
N GLN A 316 -2.54 8.49 -6.17
CA GLN A 316 -3.31 9.53 -5.50
C GLN A 316 -4.63 9.84 -6.22
N GLY A 317 -4.60 10.04 -7.54
CA GLY A 317 -5.75 10.40 -8.36
C GLY A 317 -6.69 9.24 -8.73
N ASN A 318 -6.41 8.00 -8.28
CA ASN A 318 -7.26 6.85 -8.61
C ASN A 318 -8.66 7.04 -8.02
N THR A 319 -9.69 6.88 -8.84
CA THR A 319 -11.09 6.98 -8.37
C THR A 319 -11.80 5.64 -8.43
N THR A 320 -11.78 4.98 -9.58
CA THR A 320 -12.56 3.76 -9.84
C THR A 320 -11.74 2.63 -10.46
N ALA A 321 -10.48 2.89 -10.82
CA ALA A 321 -9.63 1.91 -11.48
C ALA A 321 -9.25 0.75 -10.54
N ASN A 322 -9.03 -0.43 -11.14
CA ASN A 322 -8.75 -1.66 -10.43
C ASN A 322 -7.42 -2.29 -10.87
N ASN A 323 -6.89 -3.17 -10.05
CA ASN A 323 -5.75 -4.03 -10.39
C ASN A 323 -4.47 -3.25 -10.76
N ASN A 324 -4.25 -2.07 -10.20
CA ASN A 324 -3.03 -1.31 -10.40
C ASN A 324 -2.01 -1.60 -9.29
N VAL A 325 -0.73 -1.64 -9.66
CA VAL A 325 0.40 -1.71 -8.73
C VAL A 325 1.26 -0.47 -8.92
N ALA A 326 1.36 0.37 -7.90
CA ALA A 326 2.19 1.58 -7.89
C ALA A 326 3.11 1.58 -6.68
N ILE A 327 4.42 1.52 -6.93
CA ILE A 327 5.44 1.52 -5.88
C ILE A 327 6.46 2.62 -6.17
N GLY A 328 6.49 3.63 -5.33
CA GLY A 328 7.37 4.80 -5.45
C GLY A 328 6.60 6.10 -5.24
N ASP A 329 7.33 7.16 -4.90
CA ASP A 329 6.82 8.51 -4.77
C ASP A 329 6.26 8.99 -6.13
N ASP A 330 5.04 9.59 -6.14
CA ASP A 330 4.33 10.01 -7.35
C ASP A 330 4.10 8.90 -8.42
N SER A 331 4.25 7.62 -8.08
CA SER A 331 4.00 6.51 -9.02
C SER A 331 2.51 6.46 -9.36
N GLN A 332 2.16 6.49 -10.66
CA GLN A 332 0.78 6.56 -11.18
C GLN A 332 -0.08 7.66 -10.52
N LYS A 333 0.50 8.79 -10.19
CA LYS A 333 -0.16 9.84 -9.39
C LYS A 333 -1.51 10.28 -9.94
N THR A 334 -1.65 10.47 -11.26
CA THR A 334 -2.87 11.02 -11.88
C THR A 334 -3.81 9.97 -12.47
N THR A 335 -3.53 8.68 -12.27
CA THR A 335 -4.41 7.61 -12.76
C THR A 335 -5.81 7.79 -12.16
N SER A 336 -6.84 7.83 -13.00
CA SER A 336 -8.24 7.94 -12.55
C SER A 336 -9.04 6.69 -12.85
N THR A 337 -9.02 6.21 -14.10
CA THR A 337 -9.77 5.04 -14.58
C THR A 337 -8.91 3.98 -15.24
N GLY A 338 -7.62 4.26 -15.56
CA GLY A 338 -6.71 3.28 -16.16
C GLY A 338 -6.45 2.10 -15.25
N CYS A 339 -6.65 0.87 -15.73
CA CYS A 339 -6.54 -0.36 -14.94
C CYS A 339 -5.37 -1.26 -15.38
N CYS A 340 -5.06 -2.23 -14.53
CA CYS A 340 -4.11 -3.29 -14.85
C CYS A 340 -2.68 -2.78 -15.17
N ASN A 341 -2.27 -1.68 -14.55
CA ASN A 341 -0.95 -1.10 -14.75
C ASN A 341 0.01 -1.52 -13.62
N VAL A 342 1.26 -1.77 -13.98
CA VAL A 342 2.36 -1.99 -13.02
C VAL A 342 3.35 -0.85 -13.14
N SER A 343 3.58 -0.14 -12.04
CA SER A 343 4.47 1.01 -11.98
C SER A 343 5.37 0.93 -10.76
N ILE A 344 6.68 0.81 -10.98
CA ILE A 344 7.67 0.69 -9.90
C ILE A 344 8.80 1.70 -10.13
N GLY A 345 8.88 2.70 -9.29
CA GLY A 345 9.87 3.77 -9.34
C GLY A 345 9.24 5.15 -9.16
N THR A 346 10.03 6.10 -8.68
CA THR A 346 9.60 7.49 -8.52
C THR A 346 9.09 8.07 -9.84
N ALA A 347 7.91 8.66 -9.83
CA ALA A 347 7.24 9.28 -10.97
C ALA A 347 7.09 8.37 -12.21
N SER A 348 7.11 7.04 -12.04
CA SER A 348 6.76 6.10 -13.12
C SER A 348 5.26 6.17 -13.43
N LEU A 349 4.88 6.17 -14.72
CA LEU A 349 3.48 6.35 -15.18
C LEU A 349 2.75 7.54 -14.53
N CYS A 350 3.48 8.58 -14.13
CA CYS A 350 2.95 9.65 -13.28
C CYS A 350 1.71 10.36 -13.87
N THR A 351 1.68 10.59 -15.19
CA THR A 351 0.58 11.30 -15.87
C THR A 351 -0.44 10.38 -16.55
N ASN A 352 -0.34 9.06 -16.35
CA ASN A 352 -1.29 8.12 -16.95
C ASN A 352 -2.67 8.26 -16.30
N SER A 353 -3.63 8.83 -16.97
CA SER A 353 -4.99 8.99 -16.44
C SER A 353 -5.92 7.83 -16.82
N THR A 354 -5.85 7.34 -18.04
CA THR A 354 -6.81 6.38 -18.61
C THR A 354 -6.19 5.17 -19.29
N GLY A 355 -4.86 5.16 -19.51
CA GLY A 355 -4.18 4.05 -20.20
C GLY A 355 -4.15 2.77 -19.37
N ASP A 356 -4.47 1.64 -20.00
CA ASP A 356 -4.50 0.31 -19.37
C ASP A 356 -3.30 -0.56 -19.75
N ASN A 357 -3.03 -1.58 -18.95
CA ASN A 357 -2.08 -2.65 -19.28
C ASN A 357 -0.65 -2.16 -19.55
N ASN A 358 -0.20 -1.12 -18.86
CA ASN A 358 1.16 -0.63 -18.96
C ASN A 358 2.06 -1.28 -17.89
N THR A 359 3.31 -1.54 -18.24
CA THR A 359 4.36 -1.95 -17.30
C THR A 359 5.49 -0.93 -17.32
N ALA A 360 5.71 -0.22 -16.22
CA ALA A 360 6.75 0.77 -16.06
C ALA A 360 7.62 0.45 -14.84
N VAL A 361 8.87 0.10 -15.05
CA VAL A 361 9.82 -0.22 -13.97
C VAL A 361 11.07 0.65 -14.11
N GLY A 362 11.25 1.58 -13.20
CA GLY A 362 12.34 2.56 -13.18
C GLY A 362 11.85 3.97 -12.94
N ALA A 363 12.70 4.80 -12.32
CA ALA A 363 12.36 6.20 -12.10
C ALA A 363 12.07 6.90 -13.44
N GLY A 364 10.92 7.56 -13.55
CA GLY A 364 10.47 8.26 -14.76
C GLY A 364 10.11 7.37 -15.95
N ALA A 365 10.06 6.03 -15.80
CA ALA A 365 9.62 5.15 -16.88
C ALA A 365 8.16 5.47 -17.26
N LEU A 366 7.88 5.67 -18.56
CA LEU A 366 6.56 6.05 -19.09
C LEU A 366 5.92 7.27 -18.38
N LYS A 367 6.73 8.19 -17.87
CA LYS A 367 6.23 9.31 -17.03
C LYS A 367 5.11 10.12 -17.69
N ALA A 368 5.25 10.45 -18.98
CA ALA A 368 4.29 11.27 -19.72
C ALA A 368 3.17 10.46 -20.40
N ASN A 369 3.13 9.14 -20.21
CA ASN A 369 2.23 8.24 -20.94
C ASN A 369 0.76 8.43 -20.55
N THR A 370 -0.12 8.41 -21.55
CA THR A 370 -1.58 8.40 -21.37
C THR A 370 -2.25 7.24 -22.11
N ALA A 371 -1.47 6.49 -22.91
CA ALA A 371 -1.94 5.35 -23.71
C ALA A 371 -1.80 4.02 -22.97
N GLY A 372 -2.36 2.95 -23.54
CA GLY A 372 -2.27 1.59 -23.01
C GLY A 372 -1.20 0.71 -23.68
N THR A 373 -1.03 -0.49 -23.16
CA THR A 373 -0.25 -1.60 -23.75
C THR A 373 1.25 -1.35 -23.91
N ASN A 374 1.87 -0.51 -23.09
CA ASN A 374 3.28 -0.16 -23.18
C ASN A 374 4.10 -0.88 -22.10
N THR A 375 5.32 -1.28 -22.44
CA THR A 375 6.30 -1.86 -21.50
C THR A 375 7.58 -1.03 -21.50
N ALA A 376 7.94 -0.45 -20.36
CA ALA A 376 9.19 0.30 -20.18
C ALA A 376 9.92 -0.16 -18.93
N VAL A 377 11.16 -0.59 -19.08
CA VAL A 377 12.02 -1.05 -17.98
C VAL A 377 13.38 -0.33 -18.05
N GLY A 378 13.62 0.56 -17.12
CA GLY A 378 14.84 1.36 -17.04
C GLY A 378 14.55 2.80 -16.64
N HIS A 379 15.57 3.48 -16.12
CA HIS A 379 15.50 4.91 -15.80
C HIS A 379 15.13 5.72 -17.05
N GLU A 380 14.04 6.49 -16.98
CA GLU A 380 13.52 7.31 -18.08
C GLU A 380 13.30 6.55 -19.40
N ALA A 381 13.02 5.24 -19.34
CA ALA A 381 12.58 4.49 -20.51
C ALA A 381 11.23 5.01 -20.98
N ALA A 382 11.12 5.39 -22.26
CA ALA A 382 9.93 5.97 -22.89
C ALA A 382 9.34 7.16 -22.08
N VAL A 383 10.17 7.97 -21.44
CA VAL A 383 9.74 9.03 -20.50
C VAL A 383 8.81 10.05 -21.14
N SER A 384 9.00 10.37 -22.41
CA SER A 384 8.21 11.36 -23.18
C SER A 384 7.04 10.75 -23.94
N ASN A 385 6.82 9.43 -23.88
CA ASN A 385 5.73 8.78 -24.59
C ASN A 385 4.40 9.34 -24.12
N THR A 386 3.57 9.81 -25.06
CA THR A 386 2.24 10.36 -24.73
C THR A 386 1.13 9.42 -25.19
N THR A 387 0.95 9.27 -26.49
CA THR A 387 -0.12 8.46 -27.07
C THR A 387 0.38 7.25 -27.88
N GLY A 388 1.70 7.02 -27.93
CA GLY A 388 2.26 5.81 -28.55
C GLY A 388 1.81 4.56 -27.80
N THR A 389 1.35 3.53 -28.54
CA THR A 389 0.93 2.23 -28.01
C THR A 389 1.86 1.11 -28.46
N ASP A 390 1.81 -0.03 -27.75
CA ASP A 390 2.50 -1.25 -28.13
C ASP A 390 4.04 -1.06 -28.24
N VAL A 391 4.60 -0.19 -27.37
CA VAL A 391 6.05 0.02 -27.32
C VAL A 391 6.69 -0.86 -26.26
N VAL A 392 7.89 -1.36 -26.58
CA VAL A 392 8.77 -2.05 -25.64
C VAL A 392 10.08 -1.24 -25.52
N ALA A 393 10.33 -0.64 -24.37
CA ALA A 393 11.51 0.14 -24.08
C ALA A 393 12.28 -0.48 -22.89
N MET A 394 13.38 -1.18 -23.16
CA MET A 394 14.17 -1.85 -22.12
C MET A 394 15.61 -1.33 -22.09
N GLY A 395 15.94 -0.55 -21.09
CA GLY A 395 17.24 0.10 -20.92
C GLY A 395 17.11 1.53 -20.49
N ARG A 396 18.15 2.10 -19.88
CA ARG A 396 18.19 3.51 -19.53
C ARG A 396 17.99 4.37 -20.78
N HIS A 397 17.03 5.29 -20.77
CA HIS A 397 16.70 6.19 -21.87
C HIS A 397 16.33 5.49 -23.21
N ALA A 398 15.94 4.20 -23.19
CA ALA A 398 15.37 3.56 -24.39
C ALA A 398 14.08 4.28 -24.77
N LEU A 399 13.88 4.64 -26.07
CA LEU A 399 12.72 5.39 -26.55
C LEU A 399 12.43 6.71 -25.80
N CYS A 400 13.46 7.36 -25.27
CA CYS A 400 13.32 8.50 -24.35
C CYS A 400 12.45 9.63 -24.89
N LYS A 401 12.61 10.01 -26.17
CA LYS A 401 11.88 11.13 -26.80
C LYS A 401 10.64 10.71 -27.59
N ASN A 402 10.26 9.43 -27.58
CA ASN A 402 9.05 8.98 -28.28
C ASN A 402 7.83 9.74 -27.77
N THR A 403 7.01 10.24 -28.67
CA THR A 403 5.74 10.90 -28.30
C THR A 403 4.53 10.10 -28.78
N THR A 404 4.46 9.81 -30.06
CA THR A 404 3.30 9.16 -30.70
C THR A 404 3.66 7.91 -31.50
N GLY A 405 4.97 7.58 -31.64
CA GLY A 405 5.41 6.38 -32.37
C GLY A 405 4.88 5.09 -31.72
N VAL A 406 4.33 4.19 -32.54
CA VAL A 406 3.69 2.94 -32.10
C VAL A 406 4.48 1.70 -32.55
N ASN A 407 4.26 0.57 -31.88
CA ASN A 407 4.84 -0.72 -32.26
C ASN A 407 6.37 -0.73 -32.33
N ASN A 408 7.05 0.04 -31.48
CA ASN A 408 8.49 0.11 -31.45
C ASN A 408 9.07 -0.82 -30.37
N VAL A 409 10.17 -1.50 -30.69
CA VAL A 409 10.96 -2.31 -29.76
C VAL A 409 12.35 -1.69 -29.62
N ALA A 410 12.70 -1.17 -28.45
CA ALA A 410 14.00 -0.59 -28.14
C ALA A 410 14.61 -1.30 -26.93
N ILE A 411 15.66 -2.08 -27.15
CA ILE A 411 16.36 -2.83 -26.11
C ILE A 411 17.84 -2.43 -26.06
N GLY A 412 18.22 -1.72 -25.03
CA GLY A 412 19.57 -1.21 -24.81
C GLY A 412 19.59 0.24 -24.33
N ASN A 413 20.66 0.63 -23.67
CA ASN A 413 20.84 2.03 -23.28
C ASN A 413 20.82 2.92 -24.54
N ASN A 414 19.98 3.98 -24.53
CA ASN A 414 19.77 4.92 -25.63
C ASN A 414 19.35 4.25 -26.98
N ALA A 415 18.76 3.06 -26.97
CA ALA A 415 18.16 2.51 -28.18
C ALA A 415 16.93 3.36 -28.58
N LEU A 416 16.83 3.77 -29.87
CA LEU A 416 15.77 4.67 -30.37
C LEU A 416 15.61 5.96 -29.55
N PHE A 417 16.70 6.52 -29.04
CA PHE A 417 16.66 7.62 -28.07
C PHE A 417 15.92 8.86 -28.60
N ASP A 418 16.19 9.31 -29.84
CA ASP A 418 15.64 10.52 -30.44
C ASP A 418 14.30 10.28 -31.20
N ASN A 419 13.79 9.04 -31.19
CA ASN A 419 12.53 8.75 -31.90
C ASN A 419 11.40 9.60 -31.32
N THR A 420 10.65 10.26 -32.21
CA THR A 420 9.48 11.05 -31.81
C THR A 420 8.18 10.43 -32.32
N THR A 421 8.08 10.14 -33.60
CA THR A 421 6.85 9.65 -34.27
C THR A 421 7.08 8.39 -35.12
N GLY A 422 8.34 7.98 -35.33
CA GLY A 422 8.69 6.75 -36.08
C GLY A 422 8.05 5.52 -35.45
N SER A 423 7.51 4.63 -36.27
CA SER A 423 6.76 3.45 -35.84
C SER A 423 7.31 2.15 -36.42
N HIS A 424 6.93 1.00 -35.83
CA HIS A 424 7.24 -0.33 -36.34
C HIS A 424 8.75 -0.64 -36.41
N SER A 425 9.58 0.03 -35.59
CA SER A 425 11.02 -0.18 -35.58
C SER A 425 11.46 -1.11 -34.45
N THR A 426 12.43 -1.98 -34.75
CA THR A 426 13.10 -2.85 -33.78
C THR A 426 14.57 -2.45 -33.68
N ALA A 427 14.99 -1.97 -32.50
CA ALA A 427 16.35 -1.57 -32.20
C ALA A 427 16.88 -2.35 -30.99
N ILE A 428 17.83 -3.22 -31.21
CA ILE A 428 18.43 -4.05 -30.16
C ILE A 428 19.95 -3.78 -30.09
N GLY A 429 20.38 -3.21 -28.99
CA GLY A 429 21.77 -2.85 -28.73
C GLY A 429 21.92 -1.45 -28.16
N VAL A 430 23.00 -1.21 -27.41
CA VAL A 430 23.33 0.11 -26.87
C VAL A 430 23.50 1.10 -28.03
N GLY A 431 22.77 2.21 -28.05
CA GLY A 431 22.83 3.24 -29.08
C GLY A 431 22.32 2.80 -30.47
N SER A 432 21.62 1.68 -30.57
CA SER A 432 20.98 1.24 -31.81
C SER A 432 19.88 2.23 -32.21
N LEU A 433 19.91 2.72 -33.47
CA LEU A 433 18.98 3.75 -34.00
C LEU A 433 18.87 5.01 -33.11
N ALA A 434 19.95 5.41 -32.44
CA ALA A 434 19.88 6.46 -31.42
C ALA A 434 19.34 7.80 -31.93
N ASN A 435 19.68 8.20 -33.17
CA ASN A 435 19.32 9.48 -33.78
C ASN A 435 18.07 9.41 -34.69
N ALA A 436 17.43 8.24 -34.82
CA ALA A 436 16.22 8.10 -35.63
C ALA A 436 15.08 8.94 -35.01
N THR A 437 14.44 9.79 -35.80
CA THR A 437 13.41 10.73 -35.34
C THR A 437 12.00 10.34 -35.82
N THR A 438 11.81 10.22 -37.11
CA THR A 438 10.51 9.94 -37.75
C THR A 438 10.53 8.70 -38.66
N GLY A 439 11.73 8.16 -38.93
CA GLY A 439 11.89 6.93 -39.72
C GLY A 439 11.25 5.72 -39.05
N GLY A 440 10.52 4.93 -39.83
CA GLY A 440 9.82 3.72 -39.34
C GLY A 440 10.25 2.46 -40.07
N ASP A 441 9.65 1.31 -39.68
CA ASP A 441 9.85 -0.01 -40.30
C ASP A 441 11.33 -0.48 -40.33
N ASN A 442 12.17 -0.02 -39.41
CA ASN A 442 13.58 -0.37 -39.35
C ASN A 442 13.82 -1.55 -38.39
N THR A 443 14.63 -2.53 -38.81
CA THR A 443 15.11 -3.62 -37.96
C THR A 443 16.64 -3.51 -37.80
N VAL A 444 17.10 -3.17 -36.60
CA VAL A 444 18.49 -2.88 -36.34
C VAL A 444 18.97 -3.62 -35.11
N VAL A 445 20.01 -4.41 -35.26
CA VAL A 445 20.60 -5.22 -34.19
C VAL A 445 22.11 -5.01 -34.12
N GLY A 446 22.59 -4.50 -33.02
CA GLY A 446 24.01 -4.28 -32.76
C GLY A 446 24.28 -2.99 -32.00
N ARG A 447 25.40 -2.92 -31.25
CA ARG A 447 25.83 -1.71 -30.56
C ARG A 447 26.13 -0.59 -31.55
N ASN A 448 25.51 0.57 -31.39
CA ASN A 448 25.63 1.73 -32.29
C ASN A 448 25.32 1.38 -33.77
N ALA A 449 24.52 0.34 -34.00
CA ALA A 449 24.08 0.03 -35.36
C ALA A 449 23.08 1.09 -35.82
N ALA A 450 23.23 1.60 -37.04
CA ALA A 450 22.43 2.67 -37.63
C ALA A 450 22.27 3.90 -36.71
N CYS A 451 23.28 4.22 -35.91
CA CYS A 451 23.18 5.36 -34.97
C CYS A 451 23.07 6.71 -35.68
N ASN A 452 23.47 6.85 -36.94
CA ASN A 452 23.36 8.06 -37.75
C ASN A 452 22.05 8.17 -38.54
N LEU A 453 21.23 7.11 -38.59
CA LEU A 453 19.95 7.12 -39.31
C LEU A 453 18.97 8.09 -38.63
N THR A 454 18.40 9.03 -39.38
CA THR A 454 17.47 10.04 -38.86
C THR A 454 16.03 9.83 -39.31
N THR A 455 15.76 9.79 -40.62
CA THR A 455 14.41 9.68 -41.21
C THR A 455 14.23 8.48 -42.14
N GLY A 456 15.29 7.69 -42.37
CA GLY A 456 15.24 6.52 -43.24
C GLY A 456 14.25 5.44 -42.76
N THR A 457 13.64 4.74 -43.72
CA THR A 457 12.61 3.74 -43.47
C THR A 457 12.95 2.39 -44.11
N ASN A 458 12.39 1.32 -43.54
CA ASN A 458 12.47 -0.04 -44.08
C ASN A 458 13.91 -0.53 -44.26
N ASN A 459 14.78 -0.29 -43.27
CA ASN A 459 16.16 -0.74 -43.29
C ASN A 459 16.38 -1.97 -42.35
N TYR A 460 17.20 -2.90 -42.79
CA TYR A 460 17.60 -4.11 -42.05
C TYR A 460 19.11 -4.05 -41.80
N ILE A 461 19.53 -3.78 -40.55
CA ILE A 461 20.94 -3.50 -40.24
C ILE A 461 21.40 -4.39 -39.09
N PHE A 462 22.44 -5.21 -39.36
CA PHE A 462 22.97 -6.18 -38.41
C PHE A 462 24.47 -6.04 -38.23
N GLY A 463 24.92 -5.75 -37.00
CA GLY A 463 26.34 -5.66 -36.64
C GLY A 463 26.66 -4.43 -35.79
N SER A 464 27.72 -4.52 -35.01
CA SER A 464 28.17 -3.39 -34.19
C SER A 464 28.75 -2.28 -35.09
N GLY A 465 28.21 -1.05 -34.98
CA GLY A 465 28.61 0.05 -35.87
C GLY A 465 28.41 -0.28 -37.35
N ALA A 466 27.33 -0.98 -37.70
CA ALA A 466 27.08 -1.46 -39.06
C ALA A 466 26.87 -0.34 -40.08
N ASP A 467 26.49 0.84 -39.64
CA ASP A 467 26.43 2.07 -40.43
C ASP A 467 27.80 2.58 -40.91
N ALA A 468 28.91 2.10 -40.32
CA ALA A 468 30.24 2.43 -40.78
C ALA A 468 30.58 1.84 -42.18
N VAL A 469 29.85 0.85 -42.64
CA VAL A 469 30.01 0.28 -44.01
C VAL A 469 29.40 1.22 -45.06
N LYS A 470 28.35 1.95 -44.68
CA LYS A 470 27.66 2.97 -45.47
C LYS A 470 27.15 4.04 -44.54
N ASP A 471 27.37 5.30 -44.83
CA ASP A 471 26.74 6.42 -44.14
C ASP A 471 25.26 6.48 -44.53
N ILE A 472 24.38 6.06 -43.61
CA ILE A 472 22.95 5.96 -43.83
C ILE A 472 22.24 6.97 -42.93
N THR A 473 22.13 8.21 -43.36
CA THR A 473 21.42 9.26 -42.57
C THR A 473 19.92 9.32 -42.90
N THR A 474 19.56 9.19 -44.15
CA THR A 474 18.16 9.27 -44.64
C THR A 474 17.78 8.13 -45.59
N ASP A 475 18.66 7.14 -45.76
CA ASP A 475 18.47 6.06 -46.73
C ASP A 475 17.29 5.15 -46.37
N ASN A 476 16.63 4.62 -47.40
CA ASN A 476 15.51 3.69 -47.28
C ASN A 476 15.84 2.35 -47.94
N HIS A 477 15.16 1.29 -47.52
CA HIS A 477 15.19 -0.04 -48.16
C HIS A 477 16.59 -0.65 -48.23
N GLN A 478 17.44 -0.47 -47.22
CA GLN A 478 18.80 -0.98 -47.17
C GLN A 478 18.89 -2.28 -46.36
N ILE A 479 19.75 -3.18 -46.79
CA ILE A 479 20.21 -4.34 -46.00
C ILE A 479 21.71 -4.15 -45.77
N VAL A 480 22.12 -3.98 -44.53
CA VAL A 480 23.53 -3.83 -44.14
C VAL A 480 23.89 -4.89 -43.10
N ILE A 481 24.89 -5.69 -43.40
CA ILE A 481 25.38 -6.78 -42.52
C ILE A 481 26.89 -6.59 -42.28
N GLY A 482 27.25 -6.47 -41.00
CA GLY A 482 28.65 -6.30 -40.59
C GLY A 482 29.08 -4.83 -40.56
N ASN A 483 30.40 -4.63 -40.34
CA ASN A 483 31.05 -3.31 -40.31
C ASN A 483 32.41 -3.39 -41.03
N ASN A 484 33.15 -2.28 -41.07
CA ASN A 484 34.43 -2.21 -41.76
C ASN A 484 35.53 -3.15 -41.20
N SER A 485 35.33 -3.76 -40.04
CA SER A 485 36.26 -4.74 -39.46
C SER A 485 35.95 -6.16 -39.87
N ASN A 486 34.81 -6.45 -40.50
CA ASN A 486 34.43 -7.77 -40.95
C ASN A 486 35.15 -8.10 -42.26
N THR A 487 35.95 -9.16 -42.26
CA THR A 487 36.76 -9.60 -43.44
C THR A 487 36.18 -10.76 -44.17
N HIS A 488 35.31 -11.54 -43.56
CA HIS A 488 34.71 -12.75 -44.13
C HIS A 488 33.25 -12.89 -43.75
N ALA A 489 32.42 -13.33 -44.70
CA ALA A 489 31.05 -13.80 -44.45
C ALA A 489 31.00 -15.28 -44.85
N TYR A 490 30.66 -16.17 -43.92
CA TYR A 490 30.49 -17.60 -44.19
C TYR A 490 29.01 -17.90 -44.37
N ILE A 491 28.59 -18.11 -45.62
CA ILE A 491 27.20 -18.40 -45.99
C ILE A 491 27.18 -19.78 -46.64
N LYS A 492 26.44 -20.72 -46.08
CA LYS A 492 26.34 -22.09 -46.57
C LYS A 492 25.34 -22.27 -47.74
N ILE A 493 24.51 -21.25 -47.97
CA ILE A 493 23.44 -21.24 -48.98
C ILE A 493 23.69 -20.11 -49.98
N ASP A 494 23.23 -20.30 -51.23
CA ASP A 494 23.33 -19.28 -52.26
C ASP A 494 22.29 -18.18 -52.06
N TRP A 495 22.64 -16.94 -52.47
CA TRP A 495 21.67 -15.85 -52.57
C TRP A 495 20.83 -16.06 -53.84
N THR A 496 19.52 -16.25 -53.69
CA THR A 496 18.58 -16.30 -54.80
C THR A 496 18.01 -14.91 -55.08
N VAL A 497 18.24 -14.39 -56.26
CA VAL A 497 17.75 -13.10 -56.70
C VAL A 497 16.52 -13.29 -57.56
N THR A 498 15.43 -12.58 -57.25
CA THR A 498 14.23 -12.59 -58.11
C THR A 498 14.58 -12.02 -59.50
N SER A 499 14.30 -12.79 -60.57
CA SER A 499 14.61 -12.41 -61.97
C SER A 499 13.48 -12.72 -62.95
N ASP A 500 12.25 -12.69 -62.48
CA ASP A 500 11.08 -12.89 -63.33
C ASP A 500 10.95 -11.71 -64.33
N LEU A 501 10.72 -12.04 -65.61
CA LEU A 501 10.55 -11.02 -66.65
C LEU A 501 9.31 -10.14 -66.43
N ARG A 502 8.29 -10.65 -65.76
CA ARG A 502 7.06 -9.92 -65.44
C ARG A 502 7.26 -8.78 -64.44
N ASP A 503 8.35 -8.85 -63.66
CA ASP A 503 8.73 -7.84 -62.68
C ASP A 503 9.70 -6.79 -63.23
N LYS A 504 9.99 -6.86 -64.56
CA LYS A 504 10.96 -5.99 -65.24
C LYS A 504 10.26 -5.09 -66.25
N THR A 505 10.71 -3.86 -66.35
CA THR A 505 10.26 -2.86 -67.35
C THR A 505 11.48 -2.26 -68.07
N GLU A 506 11.25 -1.53 -69.16
CA GLU A 506 12.29 -0.90 -69.99
C GLU A 506 13.43 -1.83 -70.42
N ILE A 507 13.08 -3.04 -70.81
CA ILE A 507 14.05 -4.08 -71.19
C ILE A 507 14.79 -3.68 -72.48
N LYS A 508 16.11 -3.59 -72.40
CA LYS A 508 16.98 -3.28 -73.54
C LYS A 508 18.18 -4.24 -73.54
N ASP A 509 18.82 -4.39 -74.67
CA ASP A 509 20.07 -5.13 -74.77
C ASP A 509 21.20 -4.47 -73.99
N VAL A 510 22.10 -5.28 -73.44
CA VAL A 510 23.30 -4.79 -72.74
C VAL A 510 24.25 -4.19 -73.78
N THR A 511 24.59 -2.92 -73.62
CA THR A 511 25.41 -2.19 -74.60
C THR A 511 26.91 -2.44 -74.40
N HIS A 512 27.34 -2.87 -73.22
CA HIS A 512 28.71 -3.19 -72.93
C HIS A 512 29.04 -4.64 -73.33
N GLY A 513 30.12 -4.85 -73.99
CA GLY A 513 30.57 -6.14 -74.49
C GLY A 513 32.08 -6.31 -74.41
N LEU A 514 32.69 -6.94 -75.46
CA LEU A 514 34.12 -7.27 -75.46
C LEU A 514 35.05 -6.04 -75.35
N ASP A 515 34.73 -4.97 -76.00
CA ASP A 515 35.56 -3.75 -75.98
C ASP A 515 35.53 -3.05 -74.61
N PHE A 516 34.40 -3.15 -73.85
CA PHE A 516 34.31 -2.66 -72.47
C PHE A 516 35.14 -3.56 -71.55
N ILE A 517 35.03 -4.90 -71.64
CA ILE A 517 35.76 -5.85 -70.78
C ILE A 517 37.28 -5.73 -70.99
N ASN A 518 37.73 -5.50 -72.24
CA ASN A 518 39.16 -5.34 -72.55
C ASN A 518 39.81 -4.07 -71.93
N GLN A 519 39.01 -3.08 -71.52
CA GLN A 519 39.50 -1.86 -70.87
C GLN A 519 39.55 -1.99 -69.34
N ILE A 520 38.90 -2.99 -68.74
CA ILE A 520 38.87 -3.21 -67.30
C ILE A 520 40.18 -3.94 -66.88
N THR A 521 40.89 -3.40 -65.90
CA THR A 521 42.10 -3.99 -65.37
C THR A 521 41.81 -4.78 -64.09
N PRO A 522 41.95 -6.12 -64.08
CA PRO A 522 41.86 -6.91 -62.85
C PRO A 522 43.03 -6.58 -61.93
N ILE A 523 42.77 -6.37 -60.64
CA ILE A 523 43.78 -6.03 -59.64
C ILE A 523 43.79 -7.08 -58.50
N GLU A 524 44.99 -7.29 -57.92
CA GLU A 524 45.16 -7.99 -56.64
C GLU A 524 45.33 -6.93 -55.55
N TYR A 525 44.57 -7.04 -54.48
CA TYR A 525 44.62 -6.04 -53.42
C TYR A 525 44.38 -6.66 -52.03
N LYS A 526 44.71 -5.85 -50.98
CA LYS A 526 44.20 -5.97 -49.63
C LYS A 526 43.50 -4.68 -49.26
N PHE A 527 42.49 -4.74 -48.42
CA PHE A 527 41.91 -3.53 -47.86
C PHE A 527 42.92 -2.82 -46.97
N LYS A 528 42.86 -1.50 -46.89
CA LYS A 528 43.49 -0.69 -45.85
C LYS A 528 42.70 -0.85 -44.55
N LYS A 529 43.32 -0.59 -43.42
CA LYS A 529 42.69 -0.59 -42.13
C LYS A 529 41.67 0.55 -42.01
N SER A 530 42.00 1.75 -42.53
CA SER A 530 41.09 2.87 -42.77
C SER A 530 41.57 3.66 -43.99
N ARG A 531 40.88 4.72 -44.41
CA ARG A 531 41.33 5.59 -45.51
C ARG A 531 42.61 6.37 -45.17
N GLU A 532 42.79 6.65 -43.89
CA GLU A 532 43.91 7.41 -43.32
C GLU A 532 45.07 6.47 -42.89
N ASP A 533 44.82 5.15 -42.77
CA ASP A 533 45.80 4.17 -42.33
C ASP A 533 46.02 3.15 -43.44
N ASP A 534 47.15 3.30 -44.17
CA ASP A 534 47.53 2.42 -45.30
C ASP A 534 47.94 1.00 -44.89
N THR A 535 47.89 0.67 -43.61
CA THR A 535 48.24 -0.67 -43.13
C THR A 535 47.35 -1.72 -43.78
N PRO A 536 47.91 -2.76 -44.48
CA PRO A 536 47.13 -3.79 -45.14
C PRO A 536 46.28 -4.57 -44.12
N HIS A 537 44.98 -4.72 -44.39
CA HIS A 537 44.04 -5.46 -43.57
C HIS A 537 43.38 -6.63 -44.33
N GLY A 538 43.28 -7.77 -43.69
CA GLY A 538 42.66 -8.96 -44.27
C GLY A 538 43.53 -9.76 -45.22
N THR A 539 42.95 -10.72 -45.96
CA THR A 539 43.56 -11.58 -46.95
C THR A 539 43.66 -10.87 -48.30
N LYS A 540 44.55 -11.33 -49.17
CA LYS A 540 44.61 -10.95 -50.59
C LYS A 540 43.30 -11.24 -51.30
N LYS A 541 42.86 -10.33 -52.15
CA LYS A 541 41.63 -10.47 -52.96
C LYS A 541 41.91 -10.07 -54.41
N TYR A 542 41.14 -10.62 -55.33
CA TYR A 542 41.07 -10.17 -56.70
C TYR A 542 39.83 -9.35 -56.91
N GLY A 543 39.92 -8.29 -57.70
CA GLY A 543 38.80 -7.43 -57.99
C GLY A 543 39.14 -6.35 -59.01
N PHE A 544 38.42 -5.27 -58.97
CA PHE A 544 38.55 -4.18 -59.93
C PHE A 544 38.55 -2.83 -59.19
N SER A 545 39.11 -1.78 -59.82
CA SER A 545 38.96 -0.42 -59.38
C SER A 545 37.57 0.11 -59.70
N ALA A 546 36.84 0.53 -58.67
CA ALA A 546 35.52 1.11 -58.85
C ALA A 546 35.60 2.42 -59.64
N GLN A 547 36.65 3.22 -59.47
CA GLN A 547 36.91 4.44 -60.16
C GLN A 547 37.09 4.21 -61.67
N GLU A 548 37.92 3.21 -62.06
CA GLU A 548 38.16 2.84 -63.45
C GLU A 548 36.87 2.43 -64.16
N ILE A 549 36.09 1.55 -63.50
CA ILE A 549 34.82 1.09 -64.12
C ILE A 549 33.81 2.24 -64.21
N LEU A 550 33.74 3.11 -63.20
CA LEU A 550 32.84 4.30 -63.24
C LEU A 550 33.18 5.21 -64.40
N GLU A 551 34.47 5.44 -64.68
CA GLU A 551 34.90 6.27 -65.82
C GLU A 551 34.45 5.63 -67.17
N LEU A 552 34.53 4.28 -67.24
CA LEU A 552 34.09 3.54 -68.44
C LEU A 552 32.58 3.48 -68.63
N GLU A 553 31.78 3.46 -67.52
CA GLU A 553 30.31 3.48 -67.59
C GLU A 553 29.74 4.87 -67.88
N GLY A 554 30.41 5.95 -67.53
CA GLY A 554 29.99 7.33 -67.77
C GLY A 554 28.87 7.82 -66.84
N GLU A 555 27.93 8.57 -67.43
CA GLU A 555 26.91 9.30 -66.64
C GLU A 555 25.88 8.43 -65.91
N ASN A 556 25.58 7.24 -66.41
CA ASN A 556 24.52 6.35 -65.87
C ASN A 556 25.09 4.97 -65.49
N PRO A 557 25.95 4.86 -64.49
CA PRO A 557 26.58 3.60 -64.14
C PRO A 557 25.59 2.59 -63.56
N VAL A 558 25.76 1.31 -63.98
CA VAL A 558 24.95 0.16 -63.51
C VAL A 558 25.79 -0.79 -62.66
N ILE A 559 27.05 -0.93 -63.01
CA ILE A 559 27.99 -1.84 -62.32
C ILE A 559 28.52 -1.19 -61.05
N ILE A 560 28.74 0.16 -61.10
CA ILE A 560 29.21 0.95 -59.97
C ILE A 560 28.03 1.70 -59.31
N ASN A 561 27.83 1.49 -58.04
CA ASN A 561 26.95 2.38 -57.29
C ASN A 561 27.75 3.61 -56.87
N ASN A 562 27.39 4.78 -57.43
CA ASN A 562 28.01 6.09 -57.24
C ASN A 562 27.13 7.06 -56.41
N GLN A 563 26.10 6.57 -55.74
CA GLN A 563 25.26 7.41 -54.86
C GLN A 563 26.05 8.09 -53.77
N ASP A 564 27.15 7.50 -53.33
CA ASP A 564 28.14 8.08 -52.45
C ASP A 564 29.47 8.20 -53.19
N ALA A 565 29.80 9.40 -53.68
CA ALA A 565 30.99 9.65 -54.48
C ALA A 565 32.32 9.37 -53.72
N ASP A 566 32.27 9.49 -52.40
CA ASP A 566 33.41 9.19 -51.53
C ASP A 566 33.53 7.69 -51.22
N ASN A 567 32.51 6.89 -51.55
CA ASN A 567 32.46 5.45 -51.19
C ASN A 567 31.84 4.60 -52.31
N LEU A 568 32.49 4.58 -53.45
CA LEU A 568 32.04 3.83 -54.61
C LEU A 568 31.97 2.33 -54.31
N LYS A 569 30.93 1.66 -54.78
CA LYS A 569 30.71 0.22 -54.57
C LYS A 569 30.49 -0.51 -55.88
N LEU A 570 31.22 -1.62 -56.06
CA LEU A 570 31.08 -2.49 -57.21
C LEU A 570 30.01 -3.56 -56.97
N THR A 571 29.04 -3.68 -57.84
CA THR A 571 28.06 -4.76 -57.89
C THR A 571 28.53 -5.83 -58.91
N SER A 572 29.37 -6.74 -58.43
CA SER A 572 30.02 -7.74 -59.32
C SER A 572 29.02 -8.61 -60.09
N ALA A 573 27.82 -8.84 -59.61
CA ALA A 573 26.77 -9.56 -60.31
C ALA A 573 26.36 -8.88 -61.62
N HIS A 574 26.43 -7.54 -61.74
CA HIS A 574 26.13 -6.82 -62.94
C HIS A 574 27.17 -6.94 -64.04
N LEU A 575 28.40 -7.40 -63.75
CA LEU A 575 29.41 -7.76 -64.71
C LEU A 575 29.07 -9.05 -65.47
N ILE A 576 28.27 -9.96 -64.90
CA ILE A 576 27.97 -11.27 -65.50
C ILE A 576 27.24 -11.10 -66.85
N PRO A 577 26.17 -10.29 -67.00
CA PRO A 577 25.55 -10.05 -68.29
C PRO A 577 26.50 -9.46 -69.33
N VAL A 578 27.38 -8.55 -68.92
CA VAL A 578 28.40 -7.90 -69.78
C VAL A 578 29.41 -8.94 -70.25
N LEU A 579 29.89 -9.81 -69.37
CA LEU A 579 30.77 -10.95 -69.73
C LEU A 579 30.11 -11.91 -70.69
N VAL A 580 28.82 -12.24 -70.51
CA VAL A 580 28.05 -13.07 -71.45
C VAL A 580 27.98 -12.42 -72.79
N ASN A 581 27.76 -11.11 -72.87
CA ASN A 581 27.71 -10.36 -74.14
C ASN A 581 29.10 -10.33 -74.82
N ALA A 582 30.16 -10.06 -74.04
CA ALA A 582 31.55 -10.12 -74.57
C ALA A 582 31.93 -11.51 -75.13
N ILE A 583 31.54 -12.61 -74.46
CA ILE A 583 31.75 -13.97 -74.96
C ILE A 583 31.00 -14.23 -76.28
N LYS A 584 29.77 -13.75 -76.42
CA LYS A 584 28.99 -13.85 -77.68
C LYS A 584 29.65 -13.08 -78.81
N GLU A 585 30.13 -11.87 -78.56
CA GLU A 585 30.86 -11.07 -79.54
C GLU A 585 32.20 -11.73 -79.92
N LEU A 586 32.95 -12.28 -78.99
CA LEU A 586 34.17 -13.04 -79.24
C LEU A 586 33.91 -14.26 -80.09
N LYS A 587 32.83 -15.03 -79.76
CA LYS A 587 32.43 -16.22 -80.55
C LYS A 587 32.12 -15.80 -82.00
N THR A 588 31.38 -14.75 -82.24
CA THR A 588 31.08 -14.24 -83.57
C THR A 588 32.35 -13.82 -84.34
N ARG A 589 33.32 -13.19 -83.68
CA ARG A 589 34.60 -12.83 -84.25
C ARG A 589 35.44 -14.08 -84.62
N ILE A 590 35.41 -15.15 -83.82
CA ILE A 590 36.08 -16.41 -84.09
C ILE A 590 35.41 -17.11 -85.26
N GLU A 591 34.09 -17.18 -85.29
CA GLU A 591 33.37 -17.85 -86.42
C GLU A 591 33.63 -17.13 -87.76
N VAL A 592 33.86 -15.84 -87.78
CA VAL A 592 34.28 -15.11 -88.98
C VAL A 592 35.69 -15.52 -89.41
N LEU A 593 36.63 -15.61 -88.48
CA LEU A 593 38.01 -15.98 -88.73
C LEU A 593 38.20 -17.48 -89.14
N GLU A 594 37.32 -18.36 -88.69
CA GLU A 594 37.27 -19.76 -89.05
C GLU A 594 36.67 -19.99 -90.46
N ASN A 595 35.90 -19.05 -90.96
CA ASN A 595 35.27 -19.12 -92.26
C ASN A 595 36.02 -18.31 -93.36
N GLU A 596 37.11 -17.58 -93.00
CA GLU A 596 38.07 -16.95 -93.90
C GLU A 596 39.23 -17.96 -94.19
#